data_d1cdf50487b84f5dda89e69bfd6a6b0e
#
_entry.id   d1cdf50487b84f5dda89e69bfd6a6b0e
#
_cell.length_a   1.000
_cell.length_b   1.000
_cell.length_c   1.000
_cell.angle_alpha   90.00
_cell.angle_beta   90.00
_cell.angle_gamma   90.00
#
_symmetry.space_group_name_H-M   'P 1'
#
loop_
_entity.id
_entity.type
_entity.pdbx_description
1 polymer ?
#
loop_
_entity_poly.entity_id
_entity_poly.type
_entity_poly.pdbx_seq_one_letter_code
_entity_poly.pdbx_strand_id
1 'polypeptide(L)'
;MNLHEYQAKRLFAEHGIPIPHGEVAFTPEEARKITQDLGGRAVIKSQVLTGGRGKAGGIKVAQSPDEAEANARAILGMTIKGLTVNKVLVDELAPGIRQELYLAALIDRGRRLPMIMASAAGGMDIEEVADKSPEKIHIAHIDPTIGVRGFQTTYLARAMDLPREVWGDFHKIVVGLYECFKTNDASLTEINPLIITGEGKLLALDGKMSIDDNALSRQPRLAEMRDFDEEPPTEAEARRTGITFIKLDGNIGCMVNGAGLAMATMDIIKLYGGEPANFLDIGGGARADQVATALRLILSDPNVEAVLFNIFGGITRGDEVARGILSALEQIDTKVPMVVRLAGTNAQEGLALLAEADMLTAATLSEAAEKAVAAAKAARETGRKS
;
A
#
# COMPACT_ATOMS: atom_id res chain seq x y z
N MET A 1 -3.79 4.95 -0.79
CA MET A 1 -4.53 4.43 0.40
C MET A 1 -5.23 3.15 0.03
N ASN A 2 -5.04 2.08 0.81
CA ASN A 2 -5.78 0.83 0.61
C ASN A 2 -7.05 0.81 1.45
N LEU A 3 -8.11 0.21 0.91
CA LEU A 3 -9.36 -0.04 1.62
C LEU A 3 -9.44 -1.48 2.09
N HIS A 4 -10.12 -1.73 3.22
CA HIS A 4 -10.51 -3.08 3.60
C HIS A 4 -11.51 -3.68 2.60
N GLU A 5 -11.59 -5.00 2.52
CA GLU A 5 -12.52 -5.72 1.66
C GLU A 5 -13.96 -5.24 1.82
N TYR A 6 -14.45 -5.11 3.07
CA TYR A 6 -15.81 -4.67 3.33
C TYR A 6 -16.11 -3.24 2.82
N GLN A 7 -15.10 -2.34 2.87
CA GLN A 7 -15.21 -0.99 2.36
C GLN A 7 -15.25 -0.99 0.82
N ALA A 8 -14.34 -1.74 0.18
CA ALA A 8 -14.31 -1.91 -1.27
C ALA A 8 -15.61 -2.51 -1.80
N LYS A 9 -16.13 -3.56 -1.17
CA LYS A 9 -17.40 -4.20 -1.55
C LYS A 9 -18.61 -3.26 -1.41
N ARG A 10 -18.66 -2.41 -0.38
CA ARG A 10 -19.70 -1.38 -0.26
C ARG A 10 -19.68 -0.40 -1.44
N LEU A 11 -18.49 0.07 -1.83
CA LEU A 11 -18.35 0.92 -3.01
C LEU A 11 -18.74 0.18 -4.31
N PHE A 12 -18.43 -1.10 -4.43
CA PHE A 12 -18.87 -1.92 -5.56
C PHE A 12 -20.40 -2.01 -5.63
N ALA A 13 -21.06 -2.26 -4.50
CA ALA A 13 -22.53 -2.31 -4.44
C ALA A 13 -23.18 -0.98 -4.83
N GLU A 14 -22.59 0.17 -4.42
CA GLU A 14 -23.05 1.52 -4.83
C GLU A 14 -23.00 1.72 -6.35
N HIS A 15 -22.14 0.97 -7.05
CA HIS A 15 -22.01 0.99 -8.52
C HIS A 15 -22.70 -0.20 -9.21
N GLY A 16 -23.62 -0.87 -8.50
CA GLY A 16 -24.46 -1.93 -9.06
C GLY A 16 -23.77 -3.27 -9.27
N ILE A 17 -22.62 -3.51 -8.64
CA ILE A 17 -21.93 -4.80 -8.66
C ILE A 17 -22.53 -5.68 -7.57
N PRO A 18 -23.07 -6.87 -7.90
CA PRO A 18 -23.61 -7.80 -6.91
C PRO A 18 -22.51 -8.29 -5.95
N ILE A 19 -22.76 -8.18 -4.66
CA ILE A 19 -21.91 -8.68 -3.57
C ILE A 19 -22.73 -9.54 -2.62
N PRO A 20 -22.14 -10.46 -1.84
CA PRO A 20 -22.82 -11.12 -0.73
C PRO A 20 -23.29 -10.09 0.32
N HIS A 21 -24.42 -10.36 0.96
CA HIS A 21 -24.80 -9.64 2.17
C HIS A 21 -23.80 -9.96 3.28
N GLY A 22 -23.37 -8.94 4.03
CA GLY A 22 -22.41 -9.14 5.11
C GLY A 22 -22.17 -7.89 5.93
N GLU A 23 -21.72 -8.13 7.17
CA GLU A 23 -21.42 -7.08 8.14
C GLU A 23 -20.09 -7.36 8.85
N VAL A 24 -19.48 -6.29 9.36
CA VAL A 24 -18.24 -6.37 10.15
C VAL A 24 -18.56 -6.71 11.60
N ALA A 25 -17.82 -7.65 12.17
CA ALA A 25 -17.85 -8.01 13.58
C ALA A 25 -16.49 -7.74 14.24
N PHE A 26 -16.52 -7.19 15.44
CA PHE A 26 -15.35 -6.94 16.29
C PHE A 26 -15.22 -7.96 17.41
N THR A 27 -16.29 -8.72 17.68
CA THR A 27 -16.32 -9.78 18.70
C THR A 27 -16.86 -11.07 18.11
N PRO A 28 -16.52 -12.23 18.71
CA PRO A 28 -17.08 -13.51 18.30
C PRO A 28 -18.61 -13.57 18.42
N GLU A 29 -19.18 -12.94 19.45
CA GLU A 29 -20.62 -12.87 19.71
C GLU A 29 -21.37 -12.08 18.63
N GLU A 30 -20.77 -10.98 18.14
CA GLU A 30 -21.31 -10.25 16.99
C GLU A 30 -21.31 -11.10 15.73
N ALA A 31 -20.21 -11.83 15.45
CA ALA A 31 -20.13 -12.73 14.30
C ALA A 31 -21.21 -13.82 14.34
N ARG A 32 -21.50 -14.39 15.53
CA ARG A 32 -22.59 -15.32 15.75
C ARG A 32 -23.94 -14.72 15.38
N LYS A 33 -24.23 -13.52 15.90
CA LYS A 33 -25.49 -12.81 15.68
C LYS A 33 -25.69 -12.51 14.18
N ILE A 34 -24.68 -11.95 13.52
CA ILE A 34 -24.74 -11.65 12.09
C ILE A 34 -25.00 -12.94 11.29
N THR A 35 -24.31 -14.04 11.63
CA THR A 35 -24.53 -15.34 10.96
C THR A 35 -25.96 -15.84 11.16
N GLN A 36 -26.56 -15.63 12.32
CA GLN A 36 -27.97 -15.98 12.57
C GLN A 36 -28.90 -15.16 11.68
N ASP A 37 -28.66 -13.85 11.56
CA ASP A 37 -29.45 -12.94 10.73
C ASP A 37 -29.32 -13.26 9.23
N LEU A 38 -28.16 -13.80 8.80
CA LEU A 38 -27.89 -14.28 7.43
C LEU A 38 -28.45 -15.68 7.13
N GLY A 39 -29.25 -16.28 8.02
CA GLY A 39 -29.86 -17.60 7.80
C GLY A 39 -29.04 -18.77 8.28
N GLY A 40 -28.06 -18.54 9.16
CA GLY A 40 -27.34 -19.56 9.92
C GLY A 40 -26.05 -20.09 9.30
N ARG A 41 -25.68 -19.62 8.11
CA ARG A 41 -24.45 -20.01 7.39
C ARG A 41 -23.71 -18.78 6.90
N ALA A 42 -22.38 -18.74 7.09
CA ALA A 42 -21.60 -17.58 6.70
C ALA A 42 -20.14 -17.96 6.37
N VAL A 43 -19.43 -16.99 5.78
CA VAL A 43 -17.97 -17.02 5.64
C VAL A 43 -17.38 -15.93 6.53
N ILE A 44 -16.48 -16.32 7.43
CA ILE A 44 -15.80 -15.41 8.35
C ILE A 44 -14.44 -15.05 7.73
N LYS A 45 -14.20 -13.78 7.46
CA LYS A 45 -13.02 -13.29 6.74
C LYS A 45 -12.28 -12.24 7.57
N SER A 46 -11.00 -12.48 7.86
CA SER A 46 -10.14 -11.46 8.48
C SER A 46 -10.11 -10.19 7.64
N GLN A 47 -10.16 -9.04 8.30
CA GLN A 47 -10.06 -7.73 7.65
C GLN A 47 -8.71 -7.12 8.00
N VAL A 48 -7.73 -7.30 7.12
CA VAL A 48 -6.38 -6.70 7.17
C VAL A 48 -5.99 -6.22 5.78
N LEU A 49 -5.18 -5.15 5.70
CA LEU A 49 -4.79 -4.49 4.44
C LEU A 49 -3.66 -5.26 3.70
N THR A 50 -3.73 -6.59 3.72
CA THR A 50 -2.78 -7.46 3.01
C THR A 50 -3.48 -8.59 2.27
N GLY A 51 -2.86 -9.06 1.18
CA GLY A 51 -3.32 -10.22 0.42
C GLY A 51 -2.88 -11.56 1.04
N GLY A 52 -3.50 -12.66 0.56
CA GLY A 52 -3.16 -14.03 1.00
C GLY A 52 -3.81 -14.45 2.31
N ARG A 53 -4.87 -13.77 2.75
CA ARG A 53 -5.64 -14.04 3.98
C ARG A 53 -6.11 -15.49 4.07
N GLY A 54 -6.60 -16.05 2.95
CA GLY A 54 -7.05 -17.45 2.88
C GLY A 54 -5.91 -18.43 3.15
N LYS A 55 -4.74 -18.25 2.53
CA LYS A 55 -3.54 -19.08 2.74
C LYS A 55 -3.03 -19.02 4.19
N ALA A 56 -3.26 -17.90 4.88
CA ALA A 56 -2.91 -17.70 6.28
C ALA A 56 -3.96 -18.26 7.29
N GLY A 57 -5.06 -18.84 6.80
CA GLY A 57 -6.14 -19.34 7.67
C GLY A 57 -7.11 -18.28 8.17
N GLY A 58 -7.04 -17.06 7.62
CA GLY A 58 -7.90 -15.94 7.97
C GLY A 58 -9.29 -15.96 7.32
N ILE A 59 -9.63 -17.02 6.57
CA ILE A 59 -10.96 -17.20 5.96
C ILE A 59 -11.47 -18.59 6.33
N LYS A 60 -12.66 -18.64 6.94
CA LYS A 60 -13.30 -19.89 7.36
C LYS A 60 -14.80 -19.89 7.06
N VAL A 61 -15.31 -21.01 6.58
CA VAL A 61 -16.74 -21.24 6.40
C VAL A 61 -17.35 -21.68 7.73
N ALA A 62 -18.53 -21.19 8.07
CA ALA A 62 -19.34 -21.59 9.20
C ALA A 62 -20.68 -22.14 8.72
N GLN A 63 -21.07 -23.31 9.20
CA GLN A 63 -22.34 -23.97 8.88
C GLN A 63 -23.42 -23.69 9.93
N SER A 64 -23.03 -23.02 11.04
CA SER A 64 -23.94 -22.62 12.13
C SER A 64 -23.44 -21.34 12.79
N PRO A 65 -24.31 -20.61 13.52
CA PRO A 65 -23.90 -19.45 14.31
C PRO A 65 -22.85 -19.78 15.39
N ASP A 66 -22.90 -20.96 15.99
CA ASP A 66 -21.91 -21.39 17.01
C ASP A 66 -20.53 -21.63 16.35
N GLU A 67 -20.51 -22.21 15.17
CA GLU A 67 -19.27 -22.36 14.38
C GLU A 67 -18.71 -21.01 13.91
N ALA A 68 -19.57 -20.05 13.57
CA ALA A 68 -19.16 -18.70 13.21
C ALA A 68 -18.49 -17.99 14.40
N GLU A 69 -19.05 -18.11 15.60
CA GLU A 69 -18.44 -17.61 16.84
C GLU A 69 -17.06 -18.23 17.09
N ALA A 70 -16.95 -19.56 16.98
CA ALA A 70 -15.69 -20.27 17.16
C ALA A 70 -14.63 -19.84 16.11
N ASN A 71 -15.04 -19.70 14.84
CA ASN A 71 -14.18 -19.25 13.77
C ASN A 71 -13.72 -17.80 13.97
N ALA A 72 -14.62 -16.89 14.35
CA ALA A 72 -14.29 -15.50 14.65
C ALA A 72 -13.31 -15.42 15.84
N ARG A 73 -13.53 -16.19 16.91
CA ARG A 73 -12.63 -16.28 18.07
C ARG A 73 -11.23 -16.77 17.69
N ALA A 74 -11.12 -17.65 16.71
CA ALA A 74 -9.84 -18.15 16.22
C ALA A 74 -9.11 -17.16 15.27
N ILE A 75 -9.86 -16.29 14.59
CA ILE A 75 -9.33 -15.32 13.60
C ILE A 75 -8.98 -13.99 14.26
N LEU A 76 -9.84 -13.50 15.18
CA LEU A 76 -9.56 -12.26 15.91
C LEU A 76 -8.31 -12.41 16.77
N GLY A 77 -7.41 -11.45 16.70
CA GLY A 77 -6.12 -11.45 17.39
C GLY A 77 -5.01 -12.24 16.68
N MET A 78 -5.30 -13.00 15.62
CA MET A 78 -4.22 -13.63 14.84
C MET A 78 -3.38 -12.60 14.09
N THR A 79 -2.14 -12.95 13.77
CA THR A 79 -1.25 -12.10 12.98
C THR A 79 -1.13 -12.63 11.56
N ILE A 80 -1.40 -11.78 10.57
CA ILE A 80 -1.25 -12.09 9.14
C ILE A 80 -0.25 -11.10 8.55
N LYS A 81 0.92 -11.57 8.13
CA LYS A 81 2.01 -10.75 7.57
C LYS A 81 2.35 -9.53 8.44
N GLY A 82 2.39 -9.71 9.76
CA GLY A 82 2.74 -8.65 10.71
C GLY A 82 1.57 -7.76 11.15
N LEU A 83 0.39 -7.90 10.55
CA LEU A 83 -0.83 -7.16 10.92
C LEU A 83 -1.71 -8.00 11.83
N THR A 84 -2.19 -7.40 12.93
CA THR A 84 -3.11 -8.05 13.87
C THR A 84 -4.55 -7.92 13.38
N VAL A 85 -5.29 -9.02 13.34
CA VAL A 85 -6.69 -9.02 12.93
C VAL A 85 -7.56 -8.48 14.07
N ASN A 86 -8.08 -7.25 13.93
CA ASN A 86 -8.92 -6.59 14.92
C ASN A 86 -10.42 -6.69 14.60
N LYS A 87 -10.78 -7.12 13.40
CA LYS A 87 -12.15 -7.22 12.91
C LYS A 87 -12.27 -8.32 11.85
N VAL A 88 -13.46 -8.89 11.74
CA VAL A 88 -13.80 -9.87 10.69
C VAL A 88 -15.01 -9.39 9.90
N LEU A 89 -15.06 -9.72 8.61
CA LEU A 89 -16.26 -9.61 7.79
C LEU A 89 -17.00 -10.95 7.85
N VAL A 90 -18.27 -10.89 8.16
CA VAL A 90 -19.18 -12.04 8.16
C VAL A 90 -20.06 -11.92 6.93
N ASP A 91 -19.76 -12.69 5.91
CA ASP A 91 -20.48 -12.69 4.64
C ASP A 91 -21.43 -13.87 4.52
N GLU A 92 -22.55 -13.66 3.84
CA GLU A 92 -23.43 -14.74 3.38
C GLU A 92 -22.65 -15.77 2.55
N LEU A 93 -22.91 -17.04 2.79
CA LEU A 93 -22.29 -18.12 2.03
C LEU A 93 -22.87 -18.16 0.60
N ALA A 94 -22.02 -18.02 -0.40
CA ALA A 94 -22.43 -18.05 -1.82
C ALA A 94 -23.11 -19.38 -2.18
N PRO A 95 -24.18 -19.35 -2.99
CA PRO A 95 -24.93 -20.54 -3.40
C PRO A 95 -24.20 -21.34 -4.48
N GLY A 96 -23.19 -22.10 -4.09
CA GLY A 96 -22.36 -22.88 -5.00
C GLY A 96 -21.49 -22.03 -5.93
N ILE A 97 -20.32 -22.53 -6.28
CA ILE A 97 -19.38 -21.87 -7.22
C ILE A 97 -19.22 -22.78 -8.43
N ARG A 98 -19.64 -22.28 -9.59
CA ARG A 98 -19.46 -22.97 -10.87
C ARG A 98 -18.11 -22.61 -11.50
N GLN A 99 -17.70 -21.34 -11.41
CA GLN A 99 -16.47 -20.81 -11.98
C GLN A 99 -16.01 -19.59 -11.20
N GLU A 100 -14.70 -19.44 -11.06
CA GLU A 100 -14.04 -18.27 -10.47
C GLU A 100 -13.35 -17.47 -11.56
N LEU A 101 -13.57 -16.16 -11.58
CA LEU A 101 -13.04 -15.22 -12.53
C LEU A 101 -12.23 -14.15 -11.81
N TYR A 102 -11.28 -13.55 -12.51
CA TYR A 102 -10.57 -12.34 -12.10
C TYR A 102 -11.08 -11.15 -12.92
N LEU A 103 -11.31 -10.02 -12.28
CA LEU A 103 -11.67 -8.77 -12.94
C LEU A 103 -11.07 -7.58 -12.21
N ALA A 104 -10.36 -6.69 -12.91
CA ALA A 104 -9.81 -5.49 -12.34
C ALA A 104 -9.88 -4.30 -13.30
N ALA A 105 -9.94 -3.08 -12.71
CA ALA A 105 -9.70 -1.83 -13.41
C ALA A 105 -8.48 -1.14 -12.80
N LEU A 106 -7.54 -0.73 -13.63
CA LEU A 106 -6.28 -0.11 -13.24
C LEU A 106 -5.72 0.75 -14.38
N ILE A 107 -4.59 1.43 -14.13
CA ILE A 107 -3.92 2.26 -15.14
C ILE A 107 -2.78 1.48 -15.82
N ASP A 108 -2.84 1.35 -17.15
CA ASP A 108 -1.69 0.97 -17.95
C ASP A 108 -0.72 2.17 -18.06
N ARG A 109 0.36 2.13 -17.31
CA ARG A 109 1.35 3.20 -17.29
C ARG A 109 2.10 3.36 -18.62
N GLY A 110 2.28 2.28 -19.36
CA GLY A 110 2.93 2.29 -20.67
C GLY A 110 2.09 3.01 -21.72
N ARG A 111 0.79 2.73 -21.75
CA ARG A 111 -0.16 3.36 -22.67
C ARG A 111 -0.80 4.63 -22.11
N ARG A 112 -0.67 4.90 -20.80
CA ARG A 112 -1.28 6.05 -20.09
C ARG A 112 -2.81 6.07 -20.23
N LEU A 113 -3.41 4.89 -20.18
CA LEU A 113 -4.86 4.70 -20.31
C LEU A 113 -5.36 3.80 -19.17
N PRO A 114 -6.59 4.01 -18.71
CA PRO A 114 -7.28 3.02 -17.91
C PRO A 114 -7.46 1.72 -18.72
N MET A 115 -7.39 0.60 -18.03
CA MET A 115 -7.67 -0.70 -18.63
C MET A 115 -8.53 -1.57 -17.72
N ILE A 116 -9.30 -2.45 -18.34
CA ILE A 116 -9.93 -3.58 -17.69
C ILE A 116 -9.08 -4.81 -17.96
N MET A 117 -8.70 -5.50 -16.91
CA MET A 117 -8.00 -6.78 -16.94
C MET A 117 -8.95 -7.87 -16.48
N ALA A 118 -9.05 -8.95 -17.22
CA ALA A 118 -9.93 -10.06 -16.92
C ALA A 118 -9.26 -11.41 -17.20
N SER A 119 -9.59 -12.43 -16.40
CA SER A 119 -9.12 -13.80 -16.59
C SER A 119 -10.16 -14.82 -16.12
N ALA A 120 -10.22 -15.96 -16.81
CA ALA A 120 -10.99 -17.13 -16.37
C ALA A 120 -10.31 -17.90 -15.21
N ALA A 121 -9.13 -17.47 -14.78
CA ALA A 121 -8.40 -18.00 -13.63
C ALA A 121 -8.53 -17.03 -12.44
N GLY A 122 -9.66 -17.10 -11.74
CA GLY A 122 -9.91 -16.37 -10.50
C GLY A 122 -9.54 -17.16 -9.24
N GLY A 123 -9.63 -16.52 -8.08
CA GLY A 123 -9.34 -17.13 -6.78
C GLY A 123 -7.86 -17.40 -6.50
N MET A 124 -6.96 -16.95 -7.38
CA MET A 124 -5.51 -17.10 -7.26
C MET A 124 -4.79 -15.79 -7.53
N ASP A 125 -3.49 -15.74 -7.19
CA ASP A 125 -2.68 -14.54 -7.40
C ASP A 125 -2.51 -14.28 -8.91
N ILE A 126 -2.97 -13.11 -9.39
CA ILE A 126 -2.95 -12.77 -10.82
C ILE A 126 -1.52 -12.62 -11.36
N GLU A 127 -0.57 -12.23 -10.51
CA GLU A 127 0.85 -12.16 -10.83
C GLU A 127 1.41 -13.54 -11.18
N GLU A 128 0.96 -14.59 -10.50
CA GLU A 128 1.32 -15.97 -10.82
C GLU A 128 0.74 -16.43 -12.16
N VAL A 129 -0.48 -15.98 -12.48
CA VAL A 129 -1.11 -16.21 -13.80
C VAL A 129 -0.33 -15.48 -14.89
N ALA A 130 0.08 -14.22 -14.63
CA ALA A 130 0.86 -13.42 -15.57
C ALA A 130 2.24 -14.04 -15.89
N ASP A 131 2.87 -14.64 -14.90
CA ASP A 131 4.18 -15.29 -15.07
C ASP A 131 4.08 -16.64 -15.80
N LYS A 132 3.11 -17.49 -15.41
CA LYS A 132 3.02 -18.88 -15.90
C LYS A 132 2.14 -19.06 -17.13
N SER A 133 1.14 -18.19 -17.34
CA SER A 133 0.11 -18.34 -18.37
C SER A 133 -0.41 -16.97 -18.82
N PRO A 134 0.44 -16.07 -19.34
CA PRO A 134 0.04 -14.70 -19.70
C PRO A 134 -1.06 -14.64 -20.75
N GLU A 135 -1.22 -15.67 -21.57
CA GLU A 135 -2.30 -15.79 -22.58
C GLU A 135 -3.70 -15.88 -21.97
N LYS A 136 -3.80 -16.21 -20.67
CA LYS A 136 -5.08 -16.24 -19.93
C LYS A 136 -5.52 -14.87 -19.44
N ILE A 137 -4.68 -13.86 -19.56
CA ILE A 137 -4.98 -12.49 -19.15
C ILE A 137 -5.44 -11.69 -20.38
N HIS A 138 -6.64 -11.18 -20.31
CA HIS A 138 -7.26 -10.40 -21.38
C HIS A 138 -7.40 -8.95 -20.94
N ILE A 139 -6.97 -8.02 -21.79
CA ILE A 139 -6.92 -6.59 -21.49
C ILE A 139 -7.76 -5.83 -22.51
N ALA A 140 -8.59 -4.92 -22.02
CA ALA A 140 -9.29 -3.93 -22.81
C ALA A 140 -8.94 -2.53 -22.30
N HIS A 141 -8.29 -1.71 -23.14
CA HIS A 141 -8.02 -0.31 -22.82
C HIS A 141 -9.27 0.54 -22.98
N ILE A 142 -9.47 1.46 -22.07
CA ILE A 142 -10.65 2.32 -22.01
C ILE A 142 -10.25 3.76 -22.31
N ASP A 143 -10.90 4.38 -23.27
CA ASP A 143 -10.81 5.83 -23.45
C ASP A 143 -11.64 6.50 -22.35
N PRO A 144 -11.03 7.30 -21.47
CA PRO A 144 -11.73 7.90 -20.33
C PRO A 144 -12.83 8.89 -20.73
N THR A 145 -12.82 9.39 -21.98
CA THR A 145 -13.83 10.33 -22.48
C THR A 145 -15.13 9.64 -22.85
N ILE A 146 -15.05 8.39 -23.33
CA ILE A 146 -16.23 7.62 -23.78
C ILE A 146 -16.61 6.46 -22.83
N GLY A 147 -15.69 6.09 -21.91
CA GLY A 147 -15.90 5.00 -20.95
C GLY A 147 -15.96 3.60 -21.60
N VAL A 148 -16.42 2.63 -20.82
CA VAL A 148 -16.55 1.24 -21.26
C VAL A 148 -17.66 1.08 -22.33
N ARG A 149 -17.35 0.35 -23.39
CA ARG A 149 -18.29 0.09 -24.50
C ARG A 149 -18.56 -1.41 -24.64
N GLY A 150 -19.75 -1.73 -25.18
CA GLY A 150 -20.21 -3.11 -25.32
C GLY A 150 -19.24 -4.03 -26.08
N PHE A 151 -18.52 -3.52 -27.08
CA PHE A 151 -17.55 -4.33 -27.83
C PHE A 151 -16.37 -4.79 -26.96
N GLN A 152 -15.93 -3.98 -25.98
CA GLN A 152 -14.84 -4.31 -25.06
C GLN A 152 -15.28 -5.43 -24.11
N THR A 153 -16.46 -5.31 -23.53
CA THR A 153 -17.00 -6.34 -22.62
C THR A 153 -17.35 -7.64 -23.37
N THR A 154 -17.85 -7.53 -24.61
CA THR A 154 -18.06 -8.68 -25.49
C THR A 154 -16.73 -9.39 -25.83
N TYR A 155 -15.68 -8.63 -26.12
CA TYR A 155 -14.35 -9.18 -26.34
C TYR A 155 -13.87 -9.94 -25.10
N LEU A 156 -13.91 -9.34 -23.91
CA LEU A 156 -13.46 -9.96 -22.65
C LEU A 156 -14.29 -11.22 -22.34
N ALA A 157 -15.63 -11.14 -22.43
CA ALA A 157 -16.50 -12.28 -22.17
C ALA A 157 -16.22 -13.47 -23.10
N ARG A 158 -15.97 -13.18 -24.39
CA ARG A 158 -15.61 -14.20 -25.38
C ARG A 158 -14.22 -14.79 -25.12
N ALA A 159 -13.25 -13.95 -24.82
CA ALA A 159 -11.87 -14.37 -24.58
C ALA A 159 -11.74 -15.27 -23.33
N MET A 160 -12.59 -15.06 -22.33
CA MET A 160 -12.71 -15.92 -21.15
C MET A 160 -13.64 -17.13 -21.32
N ASP A 161 -14.22 -17.31 -22.51
CA ASP A 161 -15.20 -18.36 -22.81
C ASP A 161 -16.41 -18.39 -21.86
N LEU A 162 -16.91 -17.20 -21.50
CA LEU A 162 -18.06 -17.09 -20.59
C LEU A 162 -19.34 -17.58 -21.28
N PRO A 163 -20.25 -18.25 -20.53
CA PRO A 163 -21.58 -18.59 -21.02
C PRO A 163 -22.34 -17.34 -21.47
N ARG A 164 -23.06 -17.44 -22.59
CA ARG A 164 -23.74 -16.29 -23.19
C ARG A 164 -24.81 -15.67 -22.30
N GLU A 165 -25.44 -16.49 -21.47
CA GLU A 165 -26.46 -16.07 -20.51
C GLU A 165 -25.93 -15.03 -19.48
N VAL A 166 -24.64 -15.04 -19.13
CA VAL A 166 -24.06 -14.09 -18.18
C VAL A 166 -23.48 -12.83 -18.81
N TRP A 167 -23.42 -12.71 -20.14
CA TRP A 167 -22.75 -11.59 -20.81
C TRP A 167 -23.37 -10.22 -20.49
N GLY A 168 -24.69 -10.17 -20.35
CA GLY A 168 -25.40 -8.94 -20.00
C GLY A 168 -25.07 -8.44 -18.62
N ASP A 169 -25.01 -9.33 -17.64
CA ASP A 169 -24.63 -8.98 -16.27
C ASP A 169 -23.15 -8.73 -16.14
N PHE A 170 -22.30 -9.48 -16.86
CA PHE A 170 -20.86 -9.20 -16.95
C PHE A 170 -20.60 -7.79 -17.50
N HIS A 171 -21.32 -7.36 -18.54
CA HIS A 171 -21.24 -6.00 -19.06
C HIS A 171 -21.57 -4.95 -17.98
N LYS A 172 -22.66 -5.13 -17.23
CA LYS A 172 -23.04 -4.21 -16.13
C LYS A 172 -21.97 -4.14 -15.05
N ILE A 173 -21.40 -5.29 -14.67
CA ILE A 173 -20.33 -5.38 -13.67
C ILE A 173 -19.06 -4.66 -14.14
N VAL A 174 -18.63 -4.88 -15.39
CA VAL A 174 -17.44 -4.20 -15.94
C VAL A 174 -17.66 -2.69 -16.01
N VAL A 175 -18.83 -2.23 -16.43
CA VAL A 175 -19.18 -0.81 -16.42
C VAL A 175 -19.18 -0.26 -14.98
N GLY A 176 -19.84 -0.94 -14.05
CA GLY A 176 -19.89 -0.56 -12.65
C GLY A 176 -18.49 -0.49 -12.00
N LEU A 177 -17.62 -1.47 -12.29
CA LEU A 177 -16.25 -1.50 -11.79
C LEU A 177 -15.40 -0.33 -12.32
N TYR A 178 -15.55 -0.02 -13.61
CA TYR A 178 -14.87 1.12 -14.20
C TYR A 178 -15.36 2.46 -13.63
N GLU A 179 -16.67 2.63 -13.48
CA GLU A 179 -17.24 3.84 -12.87
C GLU A 179 -16.81 3.95 -11.38
N CYS A 180 -16.82 2.86 -10.63
CA CYS A 180 -16.29 2.81 -9.27
C CYS A 180 -14.82 3.23 -9.23
N PHE A 181 -13.99 2.70 -10.13
CA PHE A 181 -12.59 3.08 -10.28
C PHE A 181 -12.42 4.58 -10.55
N LYS A 182 -13.16 5.11 -11.53
CA LYS A 182 -13.04 6.49 -11.99
C LYS A 182 -13.57 7.50 -10.97
N THR A 183 -14.76 7.28 -10.41
CA THR A 183 -15.43 8.25 -9.53
C THR A 183 -14.80 8.35 -8.15
N ASN A 184 -14.12 7.28 -7.71
CA ASN A 184 -13.43 7.25 -6.43
C ASN A 184 -11.92 7.53 -6.55
N ASP A 185 -11.45 8.02 -7.71
CA ASP A 185 -10.02 8.27 -7.94
C ASP A 185 -9.14 7.07 -7.55
N ALA A 186 -9.57 5.86 -7.88
CA ALA A 186 -8.83 4.67 -7.55
C ALA A 186 -7.62 4.48 -8.50
N SER A 187 -6.55 3.91 -8.00
CA SER A 187 -5.42 3.41 -8.80
C SER A 187 -5.59 1.93 -9.14
N LEU A 188 -6.40 1.22 -8.37
CA LEU A 188 -6.78 -0.18 -8.57
C LEU A 188 -8.18 -0.43 -8.00
N THR A 189 -9.03 -1.12 -8.76
CA THR A 189 -10.22 -1.83 -8.25
C THR A 189 -10.18 -3.26 -8.76
N GLU A 190 -10.27 -4.22 -7.87
CA GLU A 190 -10.09 -5.64 -8.19
C GLU A 190 -11.17 -6.47 -7.52
N ILE A 191 -11.72 -7.41 -8.27
CA ILE A 191 -12.61 -8.47 -7.80
C ILE A 191 -11.91 -9.80 -8.03
N ASN A 192 -11.56 -10.51 -6.96
CA ASN A 192 -10.85 -11.78 -7.06
C ASN A 192 -11.21 -12.73 -5.89
N PRO A 193 -12.20 -13.62 -6.08
CA PRO A 193 -12.89 -13.92 -7.35
C PRO A 193 -14.20 -13.15 -7.58
N LEU A 194 -14.51 -12.91 -8.85
CA LEU A 194 -15.87 -12.77 -9.35
C LEU A 194 -16.36 -14.17 -9.72
N ILE A 195 -17.45 -14.65 -9.13
CA ILE A 195 -17.91 -16.01 -9.39
C ILE A 195 -19.13 -16.06 -10.32
N ILE A 196 -19.23 -17.17 -11.05
CA ILE A 196 -20.50 -17.63 -11.60
C ILE A 196 -21.08 -18.62 -10.60
N THR A 197 -22.23 -18.31 -10.03
CA THR A 197 -22.91 -19.18 -9.06
C THR A 197 -23.50 -20.41 -9.72
N GLY A 198 -23.91 -21.42 -8.92
CA GLY A 198 -24.63 -22.59 -9.40
C GLY A 198 -25.92 -22.24 -10.17
N GLU A 199 -26.54 -21.10 -9.86
CA GLU A 199 -27.72 -20.56 -10.53
C GLU A 199 -27.41 -19.77 -11.83
N GLY A 200 -26.14 -19.62 -12.18
CA GLY A 200 -25.70 -18.83 -13.34
C GLY A 200 -25.69 -17.32 -13.13
N LYS A 201 -25.67 -16.84 -11.89
CA LYS A 201 -25.55 -15.40 -11.57
C LYS A 201 -24.11 -15.04 -11.29
N LEU A 202 -23.72 -13.80 -11.55
CA LEU A 202 -22.42 -13.25 -11.21
C LEU A 202 -22.46 -12.61 -9.83
N LEU A 203 -21.41 -12.86 -9.00
CA LEU A 203 -21.30 -12.35 -7.65
C LEU A 203 -19.83 -12.06 -7.29
N ALA A 204 -19.52 -10.87 -6.80
CA ALA A 204 -18.18 -10.49 -6.35
C ALA A 204 -17.96 -10.93 -4.91
N LEU A 205 -17.14 -11.97 -4.70
CA LEU A 205 -16.92 -12.54 -3.37
C LEU A 205 -15.86 -11.78 -2.56
N ASP A 206 -14.87 -11.22 -3.24
CA ASP A 206 -13.81 -10.44 -2.59
C ASP A 206 -13.61 -9.15 -3.38
N GLY A 207 -13.08 -8.13 -2.72
CA GLY A 207 -12.81 -6.84 -3.30
C GLY A 207 -11.58 -6.19 -2.73
N LYS A 208 -10.72 -5.69 -3.62
CA LYS A 208 -9.54 -4.90 -3.26
C LYS A 208 -9.60 -3.57 -3.99
N MET A 209 -9.36 -2.50 -3.26
CA MET A 209 -9.38 -1.16 -3.82
C MET A 209 -8.27 -0.31 -3.23
N SER A 210 -7.54 0.38 -4.11
CA SER A 210 -6.52 1.35 -3.75
C SER A 210 -6.91 2.71 -4.31
N ILE A 211 -6.96 3.71 -3.45
CA ILE A 211 -7.28 5.10 -3.79
C ILE A 211 -5.99 5.88 -3.98
N ASP A 212 -5.95 6.80 -4.94
CA ASP A 212 -4.86 7.75 -5.09
C ASP A 212 -4.84 8.71 -3.89
N ASP A 213 -3.77 8.69 -3.12
CA ASP A 213 -3.61 9.56 -1.93
C ASP A 213 -3.67 11.05 -2.31
N ASN A 214 -3.24 11.43 -3.51
CA ASN A 214 -3.30 12.81 -3.99
C ASN A 214 -4.74 13.29 -4.24
N ALA A 215 -5.68 12.38 -4.41
CA ALA A 215 -7.08 12.68 -4.62
C ALA A 215 -7.89 12.86 -3.33
N LEU A 216 -7.35 12.45 -2.18
CA LEU A 216 -8.11 12.41 -0.91
C LEU A 216 -8.64 13.77 -0.47
N SER A 217 -7.98 14.88 -0.85
CA SER A 217 -8.47 16.23 -0.57
C SER A 217 -9.84 16.53 -1.21
N ARG A 218 -10.15 15.88 -2.34
CA ARG A 218 -11.47 15.99 -3.01
C ARG A 218 -12.40 14.80 -2.74
N GLN A 219 -11.93 13.81 -1.98
CA GLN A 219 -12.64 12.59 -1.60
C GLN A 219 -12.74 12.45 -0.06
N PRO A 220 -13.39 13.41 0.66
CA PRO A 220 -13.38 13.43 2.13
C PRO A 220 -13.99 12.15 2.73
N ARG A 221 -15.07 11.61 2.12
CA ARG A 221 -15.68 10.34 2.56
C ARG A 221 -14.69 9.18 2.51
N LEU A 222 -13.87 9.11 1.48
CA LEU A 222 -12.86 8.05 1.37
C LEU A 222 -11.70 8.28 2.35
N ALA A 223 -11.31 9.53 2.57
CA ALA A 223 -10.27 9.85 3.55
C ALA A 223 -10.63 9.38 4.97
N GLU A 224 -11.92 9.43 5.35
CA GLU A 224 -12.43 8.92 6.63
C GLU A 224 -12.39 7.38 6.74
N MET A 225 -12.31 6.68 5.61
CA MET A 225 -12.20 5.21 5.58
C MET A 225 -10.79 4.69 5.87
N ARG A 226 -9.79 5.59 5.99
CA ARG A 226 -8.40 5.19 6.24
C ARG A 226 -8.26 4.55 7.61
N ASP A 227 -7.62 3.39 7.64
CA ASP A 227 -7.26 2.69 8.87
C ASP A 227 -5.77 2.93 9.16
N PHE A 228 -5.49 3.86 10.07
CA PHE A 228 -4.13 4.20 10.47
C PHE A 228 -3.47 3.13 11.33
N ASP A 229 -4.24 2.28 11.98
CA ASP A 229 -3.72 1.23 12.86
C ASP A 229 -3.13 0.05 12.05
N GLU A 230 -3.47 -0.03 10.76
CA GLU A 230 -2.94 -1.02 9.84
C GLU A 230 -1.82 -0.49 8.93
N GLU A 231 -1.47 0.79 9.06
CA GLU A 231 -0.28 1.35 8.41
C GLU A 231 0.96 1.10 9.29
N PRO A 232 2.16 0.92 8.69
CA PRO A 232 3.37 0.91 9.47
C PRO A 232 3.45 2.18 10.33
N PRO A 233 3.69 2.08 11.66
CA PRO A 233 3.62 3.24 12.57
C PRO A 233 4.52 4.40 12.13
N THR A 234 5.70 4.09 11.58
CA THR A 234 6.66 5.09 11.05
C THR A 234 6.12 5.84 9.84
N GLU A 235 5.43 5.14 8.92
CA GLU A 235 4.82 5.76 7.74
C GLU A 235 3.59 6.60 8.11
N ALA A 236 2.79 6.11 9.07
CA ALA A 236 1.64 6.85 9.60
C ALA A 236 2.09 8.15 10.31
N GLU A 237 3.17 8.11 11.12
CA GLU A 237 3.73 9.28 11.78
C GLU A 237 4.30 10.28 10.76
N ALA A 238 5.08 9.80 9.77
CA ALA A 238 5.63 10.63 8.70
C ALA A 238 4.54 11.40 7.97
N ARG A 239 3.46 10.72 7.62
CA ARG A 239 2.33 11.32 6.89
C ARG A 239 1.62 12.42 7.69
N ARG A 240 1.43 12.24 9.01
CA ARG A 240 0.83 13.26 9.90
C ARG A 240 1.67 14.55 9.95
N THR A 241 2.97 14.43 9.72
CA THR A 241 3.92 15.57 9.70
C THR A 241 4.20 16.11 8.29
N GLY A 242 3.54 15.57 7.26
CA GLY A 242 3.71 15.98 5.86
C GLY A 242 5.02 15.52 5.23
N ILE A 243 5.67 14.48 5.80
CA ILE A 243 6.88 13.85 5.29
C ILE A 243 6.49 12.62 4.48
N THR A 244 7.08 12.45 3.30
CA THR A 244 6.96 11.20 2.54
C THR A 244 8.06 10.23 3.01
N PHE A 245 7.65 9.14 3.66
CA PHE A 245 8.55 8.11 4.17
C PHE A 245 8.07 6.74 3.74
N ILE A 246 9.00 5.90 3.25
CA ILE A 246 8.77 4.49 2.94
C ILE A 246 9.93 3.70 3.51
N LYS A 247 9.64 2.73 4.38
CA LYS A 247 10.64 1.83 4.94
C LYS A 247 11.13 0.84 3.88
N LEU A 248 12.45 0.60 3.84
CA LEU A 248 13.11 -0.42 3.02
C LEU A 248 13.96 -1.34 3.92
N ASP A 249 14.52 -2.40 3.34
CA ASP A 249 15.26 -3.44 4.09
C ASP A 249 16.77 -3.17 4.20
N GLY A 250 17.22 -1.95 3.93
CA GLY A 250 18.63 -1.59 3.94
C GLY A 250 19.18 -1.19 5.32
N ASN A 251 20.38 -0.63 5.28
CA ASN A 251 21.14 -0.23 6.48
C ASN A 251 21.63 1.22 6.44
N ILE A 252 21.39 1.96 5.36
CA ILE A 252 21.75 3.36 5.23
C ILE A 252 20.49 4.20 5.19
N GLY A 253 20.23 4.93 6.26
CA GLY A 253 19.13 5.89 6.35
C GLY A 253 19.36 7.06 5.40
N CYS A 254 18.32 7.48 4.69
CA CYS A 254 18.37 8.56 3.70
C CYS A 254 17.44 9.69 4.09
N MET A 255 17.96 10.91 4.18
CA MET A 255 17.17 12.13 4.31
C MET A 255 17.47 13.07 3.14
N VAL A 256 16.46 13.32 2.31
CA VAL A 256 16.64 14.05 1.06
C VAL A 256 15.47 15.03 0.87
N ASN A 257 15.68 16.11 0.15
CA ASN A 257 14.62 17.00 -0.28
C ASN A 257 14.37 16.87 -1.78
N GLY A 258 13.19 16.35 -2.12
CA GLY A 258 12.75 16.09 -3.48
C GLY A 258 12.90 14.62 -3.89
N ALA A 259 11.79 14.04 -4.36
CA ALA A 259 11.66 12.62 -4.68
C ALA A 259 12.68 12.13 -5.72
N GLY A 260 12.96 12.94 -6.77
CA GLY A 260 13.95 12.60 -7.78
C GLY A 260 15.39 12.52 -7.22
N LEU A 261 15.75 13.46 -6.32
CA LEU A 261 17.03 13.44 -5.64
C LEU A 261 17.13 12.26 -4.67
N ALA A 262 16.03 11.90 -3.99
CA ALA A 262 15.97 10.73 -3.11
C ALA A 262 16.21 9.43 -3.88
N MET A 263 15.57 9.23 -5.03
CA MET A 263 15.81 8.07 -5.88
C MET A 263 17.26 8.01 -6.37
N ALA A 264 17.79 9.12 -6.87
CA ALA A 264 19.19 9.18 -7.30
C ALA A 264 20.18 8.91 -6.14
N THR A 265 19.86 9.36 -4.94
CA THR A 265 20.68 9.10 -3.74
C THR A 265 20.70 7.61 -3.42
N MET A 266 19.55 6.93 -3.46
CA MET A 266 19.46 5.50 -3.24
C MET A 266 20.22 4.70 -4.31
N ASP A 267 20.13 5.09 -5.59
CA ASP A 267 20.86 4.44 -6.68
C ASP A 267 22.37 4.54 -6.49
N ILE A 268 22.87 5.73 -6.12
CA ILE A 268 24.30 5.93 -5.86
C ILE A 268 24.77 5.15 -4.62
N ILE A 269 23.99 5.07 -3.55
CA ILE A 269 24.29 4.20 -2.38
C ILE A 269 24.46 2.75 -2.84
N LYS A 270 23.54 2.24 -3.67
CA LYS A 270 23.64 0.88 -4.21
C LYS A 270 24.87 0.69 -5.11
N LEU A 271 25.21 1.68 -5.93
CA LEU A 271 26.41 1.64 -6.78
C LEU A 271 27.70 1.48 -5.94
N TYR A 272 27.75 2.08 -4.75
CA TYR A 272 28.90 1.94 -3.83
C TYR A 272 28.80 0.71 -2.90
N GLY A 273 27.79 -0.15 -3.12
CA GLY A 273 27.62 -1.42 -2.40
C GLY A 273 26.97 -1.29 -1.02
N GLY A 274 26.20 -0.20 -0.78
CA GLY A 274 25.31 -0.03 0.36
C GLY A 274 23.87 -0.39 0.02
N GLU A 275 23.01 -0.48 1.04
CA GLU A 275 21.59 -0.73 0.90
C GLU A 275 20.77 0.37 1.59
N PRO A 276 19.92 1.13 0.85
CA PRO A 276 19.06 2.15 1.44
C PRO A 276 18.05 1.54 2.42
N ALA A 277 17.95 2.11 3.64
CA ALA A 277 17.00 1.68 4.67
C ALA A 277 15.62 2.31 4.50
N ASN A 278 15.53 3.41 3.78
CA ASN A 278 14.28 4.11 3.53
C ASN A 278 14.36 5.01 2.28
N PHE A 279 13.20 5.26 1.68
CA PHE A 279 12.96 6.46 0.89
C PHE A 279 12.41 7.54 1.82
N LEU A 280 12.96 8.76 1.77
CA LEU A 280 12.44 9.90 2.51
C LEU A 280 12.62 11.19 1.72
N ASP A 281 11.50 11.91 1.56
CA ASP A 281 11.47 13.25 1.00
C ASP A 281 10.85 14.22 2.01
N ILE A 282 11.67 15.15 2.51
CA ILE A 282 11.20 16.22 3.42
C ILE A 282 10.49 17.36 2.70
N GLY A 283 10.44 17.32 1.36
CA GLY A 283 9.81 18.34 0.53
C GLY A 283 10.60 19.64 0.41
N GLY A 284 10.06 20.56 -0.38
CA GLY A 284 10.61 21.90 -0.55
C GLY A 284 10.19 22.82 0.62
N GLY A 285 11.16 23.49 1.25
CA GLY A 285 10.91 24.41 2.36
C GLY A 285 10.70 23.74 3.73
N ALA A 286 11.27 22.53 3.92
CA ALA A 286 11.21 21.83 5.19
C ALA A 286 11.79 22.68 6.35
N ARG A 287 11.07 22.69 7.46
CA ARG A 287 11.44 23.39 8.69
C ARG A 287 12.19 22.47 9.64
N ALA A 288 12.86 23.08 10.62
CA ALA A 288 13.67 22.35 11.59
C ALA A 288 12.90 21.24 12.34
N ASP A 289 11.62 21.49 12.68
CA ASP A 289 10.74 20.50 13.34
C ASP A 289 10.47 19.26 12.47
N GLN A 290 10.30 19.45 11.17
CA GLN A 290 10.11 18.36 10.22
C GLN A 290 11.40 17.55 10.03
N VAL A 291 12.55 18.23 9.95
CA VAL A 291 13.87 17.58 9.85
C VAL A 291 14.14 16.73 11.10
N ALA A 292 13.86 17.26 12.29
CA ALA A 292 13.99 16.53 13.55
C ALA A 292 13.10 15.28 13.59
N THR A 293 11.85 15.40 13.15
CA THR A 293 10.94 14.26 13.06
C THR A 293 11.42 13.23 12.04
N ALA A 294 11.88 13.66 10.87
CA ALA A 294 12.43 12.78 9.84
C ALA A 294 13.63 11.98 10.36
N LEU A 295 14.55 12.62 11.08
CA LEU A 295 15.70 11.94 11.67
C LEU A 295 15.30 10.91 12.72
N ARG A 296 14.33 11.22 13.59
CA ARG A 296 13.80 10.25 14.56
C ARG A 296 13.20 9.04 13.87
N LEU A 297 12.42 9.25 12.79
CA LEU A 297 11.85 8.15 12.02
C LEU A 297 12.91 7.24 11.42
N ILE A 298 13.99 7.81 10.84
CA ILE A 298 15.10 7.03 10.29
C ILE A 298 15.78 6.22 11.40
N LEU A 299 16.12 6.86 12.53
CA LEU A 299 16.84 6.24 13.64
C LEU A 299 15.98 5.27 14.46
N SER A 300 14.66 5.26 14.29
CA SER A 300 13.78 4.26 14.90
C SER A 300 13.94 2.86 14.28
N ASP A 301 14.56 2.76 13.10
CA ASP A 301 14.89 1.46 12.50
C ASP A 301 16.22 0.93 13.06
N PRO A 302 16.20 -0.21 13.80
CA PRO A 302 17.41 -0.79 14.39
C PRO A 302 18.41 -1.31 13.34
N ASN A 303 18.02 -1.42 12.07
CA ASN A 303 18.91 -1.83 10.99
C ASN A 303 19.77 -0.68 10.46
N VAL A 304 19.44 0.56 10.79
CA VAL A 304 20.18 1.73 10.31
C VAL A 304 21.56 1.78 10.98
N GLU A 305 22.61 1.73 10.18
CA GLU A 305 24.03 1.73 10.59
C GLU A 305 24.76 3.03 10.22
N ALA A 306 24.21 3.81 9.26
CA ALA A 306 24.66 5.15 8.93
C ALA A 306 23.50 5.97 8.39
N VAL A 307 23.55 7.31 8.49
CA VAL A 307 22.55 8.21 7.89
C VAL A 307 23.24 9.13 6.88
N LEU A 308 22.66 9.21 5.68
CA LEU A 308 23.06 10.15 4.64
C LEU A 308 22.02 11.25 4.48
N PHE A 309 22.43 12.49 4.75
CA PHE A 309 21.69 13.70 4.42
C PHE A 309 22.16 14.22 3.07
N ASN A 310 21.28 14.31 2.09
CA ASN A 310 21.59 14.87 0.78
C ASN A 310 20.59 15.98 0.45
N ILE A 311 20.94 17.20 0.77
CA ILE A 311 20.08 18.37 0.63
C ILE A 311 20.59 19.26 -0.49
N PHE A 312 19.71 19.53 -1.44
CA PHE A 312 19.96 20.52 -2.48
C PHE A 312 19.07 21.74 -2.24
N GLY A 313 19.68 22.83 -1.84
CA GLY A 313 18.97 24.07 -1.53
C GLY A 313 18.47 24.77 -2.78
N GLY A 314 17.22 25.09 -2.74
CA GLY A 314 16.51 26.03 -3.57
C GLY A 314 15.60 26.79 -2.64
N ILE A 315 14.33 26.34 -2.51
CA ILE A 315 13.38 26.81 -1.48
C ILE A 315 13.83 26.30 -0.09
N THR A 316 14.29 25.05 0.00
CA THR A 316 14.89 24.51 1.23
C THR A 316 16.21 25.20 1.52
N ARG A 317 16.42 25.63 2.77
CA ARG A 317 17.61 26.34 3.21
C ARG A 317 18.52 25.41 4.00
N GLY A 318 19.81 25.38 3.67
CA GLY A 318 20.79 24.53 4.35
C GLY A 318 20.95 24.84 5.85
N ASP A 319 20.85 26.12 6.24
CA ASP A 319 20.92 26.54 7.65
C ASP A 319 19.69 26.06 8.47
N GLU A 320 18.48 26.05 7.90
CA GLU A 320 17.29 25.49 8.55
C GLU A 320 17.39 23.98 8.74
N VAL A 321 17.89 23.27 7.72
CA VAL A 321 18.12 21.82 7.82
C VAL A 321 19.18 21.53 8.90
N ALA A 322 20.27 22.28 8.93
CA ALA A 322 21.32 22.12 9.95
C ALA A 322 20.77 22.32 11.39
N ARG A 323 19.97 23.38 11.61
CA ARG A 323 19.28 23.60 12.89
C ARG A 323 18.36 22.44 13.27
N GLY A 324 17.62 21.88 12.32
CA GLY A 324 16.74 20.73 12.54
C GLY A 324 17.52 19.48 12.92
N ILE A 325 18.66 19.22 12.29
CA ILE A 325 19.56 18.11 12.63
C ILE A 325 20.09 18.27 14.05
N LEU A 326 20.63 19.45 14.38
CA LEU A 326 21.17 19.73 15.73
C LEU A 326 20.09 19.59 16.80
N SER A 327 18.90 20.16 16.57
CA SER A 327 17.77 20.02 17.51
C SER A 327 17.33 18.57 17.72
N ALA A 328 17.42 17.73 16.68
CA ALA A 328 17.13 16.30 16.82
C ALA A 328 18.20 15.60 17.64
N LEU A 329 19.48 15.93 17.43
CA LEU A 329 20.62 15.32 18.17
C LEU A 329 20.65 15.70 19.65
N GLU A 330 20.10 16.86 20.02
CA GLU A 330 19.89 17.21 21.43
C GLU A 330 18.90 16.30 22.16
N GLN A 331 17.99 15.68 21.41
CA GLN A 331 16.89 14.86 21.93
C GLN A 331 17.14 13.36 21.76
N ILE A 332 18.06 12.98 20.87
CA ILE A 332 18.32 11.59 20.49
C ILE A 332 19.78 11.26 20.83
N ASP A 333 19.96 10.37 21.81
CA ASP A 333 21.28 9.80 22.08
C ASP A 333 21.57 8.69 21.05
N THR A 334 22.38 8.99 20.04
CA THR A 334 22.73 8.06 18.97
C THR A 334 24.22 8.07 18.68
N LYS A 335 24.75 6.89 18.37
CA LYS A 335 26.13 6.70 17.89
C LYS A 335 26.20 6.37 16.40
N VAL A 336 25.05 6.42 15.72
CA VAL A 336 24.97 6.15 14.28
C VAL A 336 25.72 7.24 13.52
N PRO A 337 26.74 6.91 12.73
CA PRO A 337 27.52 7.89 12.00
C PRO A 337 26.64 8.59 10.94
N MET A 338 26.90 9.88 10.76
CA MET A 338 26.12 10.74 9.88
C MET A 338 27.00 11.39 8.83
N VAL A 339 26.56 11.36 7.60
CA VAL A 339 27.20 12.02 6.45
C VAL A 339 26.27 13.08 5.91
N VAL A 340 26.77 14.28 5.72
CA VAL A 340 25.97 15.43 5.29
C VAL A 340 26.54 16.03 4.00
N ARG A 341 25.69 16.13 2.99
CA ARG A 341 25.91 16.95 1.81
C ARG A 341 24.86 18.04 1.76
N LEU A 342 25.29 19.27 1.91
CA LEU A 342 24.47 20.46 1.69
C LEU A 342 25.00 21.19 0.46
N ALA A 343 24.11 21.57 -0.47
CA ALA A 343 24.42 22.37 -1.63
C ALA A 343 23.30 23.38 -1.90
N GLY A 344 23.60 24.51 -2.53
CA GLY A 344 22.63 25.55 -2.86
C GLY A 344 22.43 26.57 -1.74
N THR A 345 21.18 27.02 -1.52
CA THR A 345 20.85 28.15 -0.63
C THR A 345 21.30 27.91 0.82
N ASN A 346 22.13 28.81 1.33
CA ASN A 346 22.68 28.80 2.72
C ASN A 346 23.42 27.50 3.08
N ALA A 347 24.04 26.82 2.08
CA ALA A 347 24.75 25.57 2.32
C ALA A 347 26.00 25.80 3.18
N GLN A 348 26.74 26.89 2.98
CA GLN A 348 27.94 27.19 3.77
C GLN A 348 27.60 27.51 5.23
N GLU A 349 26.57 28.30 5.45
CA GLU A 349 26.04 28.60 6.78
C GLU A 349 25.57 27.31 7.50
N GLY A 350 24.88 26.43 6.77
CA GLY A 350 24.44 25.13 7.29
C GLY A 350 25.65 24.25 7.67
N LEU A 351 26.66 24.15 6.81
CA LEU A 351 27.88 23.39 7.13
C LEU A 351 28.66 23.97 8.32
N ALA A 352 28.70 25.31 8.44
CA ALA A 352 29.35 25.96 9.58
C ALA A 352 28.63 25.64 10.92
N LEU A 353 27.29 25.58 10.91
CA LEU A 353 26.49 25.16 12.07
C LEU A 353 26.76 23.69 12.45
N LEU A 354 26.95 22.82 11.46
CA LEU A 354 27.21 21.39 11.68
C LEU A 354 28.69 21.07 12.04
N ALA A 355 29.60 22.04 11.89
CA ALA A 355 31.03 21.83 12.17
C ALA A 355 31.34 21.45 13.62
N GLU A 356 30.47 21.82 14.58
CA GLU A 356 30.57 21.45 15.98
C GLU A 356 29.99 20.05 16.30
N ALA A 357 29.25 19.48 15.37
CA ALA A 357 28.74 18.12 15.48
C ALA A 357 29.72 17.15 14.81
N ASP A 358 29.89 15.96 15.36
CA ASP A 358 30.78 14.93 14.82
C ASP A 358 30.20 14.28 13.55
N MET A 359 30.07 15.11 12.49
CA MET A 359 29.46 14.71 11.21
C MET A 359 30.47 14.73 10.07
N LEU A 360 30.44 13.71 9.23
CA LEU A 360 31.21 13.66 8.00
C LEU A 360 30.54 14.54 6.93
N THR A 361 31.28 15.47 6.34
CA THR A 361 30.77 16.30 5.24
C THR A 361 31.24 15.80 3.88
N ALA A 362 30.48 16.07 2.83
CA ALA A 362 30.81 15.71 1.45
C ALA A 362 30.43 16.83 0.47
N ALA A 363 31.27 17.03 -0.54
CA ALA A 363 31.02 18.03 -1.58
C ALA A 363 30.14 17.51 -2.73
N THR A 364 30.27 16.22 -3.07
CA THR A 364 29.53 15.58 -4.15
C THR A 364 28.62 14.46 -3.62
N LEU A 365 27.62 14.08 -4.41
CA LEU A 365 26.74 12.97 -4.06
C LEU A 365 27.50 11.63 -4.02
N SER A 366 28.41 11.42 -4.98
CA SER A 366 29.27 10.21 -5.00
C SER A 366 30.13 10.09 -3.74
N GLU A 367 30.80 11.17 -3.34
CA GLU A 367 31.59 11.22 -2.11
C GLU A 367 30.72 10.98 -0.86
N ALA A 368 29.53 11.56 -0.83
CA ALA A 368 28.58 11.37 0.28
C ALA A 368 28.15 9.91 0.43
N ALA A 369 27.81 9.26 -0.67
CA ALA A 369 27.43 7.85 -0.66
C ALA A 369 28.61 6.93 -0.29
N GLU A 370 29.78 7.17 -0.85
CA GLU A 370 30.99 6.41 -0.51
C GLU A 370 31.31 6.51 1.01
N LYS A 371 31.27 7.73 1.56
CA LYS A 371 31.48 7.94 3.00
C LYS A 371 30.41 7.27 3.86
N ALA A 372 29.13 7.32 3.45
CA ALA A 372 28.03 6.69 4.19
C ALA A 372 28.17 5.16 4.20
N VAL A 373 28.53 4.56 3.07
CA VAL A 373 28.77 3.12 2.96
C VAL A 373 29.98 2.69 3.78
N ALA A 374 31.07 3.46 3.74
CA ALA A 374 32.26 3.20 4.56
C ALA A 374 31.96 3.31 6.06
N ALA A 375 31.22 4.34 6.47
CA ALA A 375 30.81 4.55 7.85
C ALA A 375 29.91 3.41 8.37
N ALA A 376 28.95 2.94 7.57
CA ALA A 376 28.11 1.78 7.91
C ALA A 376 28.94 0.50 8.10
N LYS A 377 29.90 0.24 7.22
CA LYS A 377 30.81 -0.92 7.35
C LYS A 377 31.65 -0.84 8.64
N ALA A 378 32.22 0.32 8.94
CA ALA A 378 33.02 0.54 10.15
C ALA A 378 32.18 0.38 11.43
N ALA A 379 30.92 0.83 11.42
CA ALA A 379 30.01 0.66 12.56
C ALA A 379 29.70 -0.82 12.84
N ARG A 380 29.55 -1.64 11.82
CA ARG A 380 29.40 -3.11 11.97
C ARG A 380 30.63 -3.77 12.59
N GLU A 381 31.84 -3.43 12.11
CA GLU A 381 33.08 -4.01 12.57
C GLU A 381 33.40 -3.67 14.03
N THR A 382 33.02 -2.48 14.46
CA THR A 382 33.28 -2.00 15.85
C THR A 382 32.18 -2.40 16.85
N GLY A 383 31.12 -3.10 16.41
CA GLY A 383 30.01 -3.51 17.28
C GLY A 383 29.21 -2.33 17.86
N ARG A 384 29.37 -1.13 17.31
CA ARG A 384 28.61 0.08 17.67
C ARG A 384 27.19 -0.01 17.13
N LYS A 385 26.42 -1.00 17.62
CA LYS A 385 24.97 -0.94 17.51
C LYS A 385 24.45 -0.06 18.63
N SER A 386 23.59 0.88 18.25
CA SER A 386 22.83 1.76 19.15
C SER A 386 22.14 1.06 20.31
#